data_cb84c30b69a7563f66ef9a3724308812
#
_entry.id   cb84c30b69a7563f66ef9a3724308812
#
_cell.length_a   1.000
_cell.length_b   1.000
_cell.length_c   1.000
_cell.angle_alpha   90.00
_cell.angle_beta   90.00
_cell.angle_gamma   90.00
#
_symmetry.space_group_name_H-M   'P 1'
#
loop_
_entity.id
_entity.type
_entity.pdbx_description
1 polymer ?
#
loop_
_entity_poly.entity_id
_entity_poly.type
_entity_poly.pdbx_seq_one_letter_code
_entity_poly.pdbx_strand_id
1 'polypeptide(L)'
;IRLGEPLAGPVTVADCIGVVPFEEPVVTAEVTGEQLRALVREMSASVVDFGDPDWWHGHVSGLRLVFEESTETVRELRVDGEPVDDDQWYTVATAEYLLHSDHEFPTLSERHRAGEHGIQHEVLADYLREHDAPTVDGRMRRVRGESAGDETGGVPTDAE
;
A
#
# COMPACT_ATOMS: atom_id res chain seq x y z
N ILE A 1 4.39 -5.48 9.82
CA ILE A 1 4.45 -6.88 9.34
C ILE A 1 5.92 -7.29 9.29
N ARG A 2 6.25 -8.45 9.87
CA ARG A 2 7.60 -9.01 9.76
C ARG A 2 7.70 -9.89 8.53
N LEU A 3 8.77 -9.70 7.77
CA LEU A 3 9.12 -10.62 6.69
C LEU A 3 9.69 -11.90 7.29
N GLY A 4 9.15 -13.05 6.90
CA GLY A 4 9.55 -14.37 7.34
C GLY A 4 9.27 -15.41 6.26
N GLU A 5 9.47 -16.66 6.58
CA GLU A 5 9.04 -17.76 5.69
C GLU A 5 7.52 -17.73 5.53
N PRO A 6 7.00 -18.01 4.31
CA PRO A 6 5.56 -18.10 4.10
C PRO A 6 4.92 -19.12 5.03
N LEU A 7 3.81 -18.76 5.64
CA LEU A 7 3.02 -19.69 6.43
C LEU A 7 2.40 -20.75 5.51
N ALA A 8 2.51 -22.03 5.86
CA ALA A 8 1.97 -23.14 5.10
C ALA A 8 1.31 -24.16 6.02
N GLY A 9 0.17 -24.72 5.59
CA GLY A 9 -0.60 -25.66 6.38
C GLY A 9 -1.49 -24.97 7.43
N PRO A 10 -1.84 -25.65 8.54
CA PRO A 10 -2.67 -25.08 9.59
C PRO A 10 -1.96 -23.90 10.26
N VAL A 11 -2.61 -22.72 10.22
CA VAL A 11 -2.11 -21.50 10.86
C VAL A 11 -2.67 -21.39 12.28
N THR A 12 -1.82 -21.10 13.24
CA THR A 12 -2.19 -20.90 14.65
C THR A 12 -2.21 -19.43 15.03
N VAL A 13 -2.80 -19.10 16.18
CA VAL A 13 -2.75 -17.72 16.73
C VAL A 13 -1.30 -17.27 16.99
N ALA A 14 -0.41 -18.19 17.39
CA ALA A 14 1.01 -17.88 17.57
C ALA A 14 1.70 -17.48 16.25
N ASP A 15 1.29 -18.06 15.12
CA ASP A 15 1.77 -17.67 13.81
C ASP A 15 1.27 -16.26 13.43
N CYS A 16 0.02 -15.92 13.75
CA CYS A 16 -0.51 -14.57 13.56
C CYS A 16 0.26 -13.52 14.36
N ILE A 17 0.58 -13.82 15.64
CA ILE A 17 1.43 -12.98 16.49
C ILE A 17 2.84 -12.88 15.88
N GLY A 18 3.39 -13.95 15.32
CA GLY A 18 4.70 -13.94 14.65
C GLY A 18 4.74 -13.01 13.44
N VAL A 19 3.65 -12.91 12.67
CA VAL A 19 3.51 -12.03 11.49
C VAL A 19 3.27 -10.58 11.90
N VAL A 20 2.41 -10.35 12.90
CA VAL A 20 2.04 -9.01 13.39
C VAL A 20 2.23 -8.96 14.92
N PRO A 21 3.49 -8.82 15.38
CA PRO A 21 3.82 -8.91 16.80
C PRO A 21 3.57 -7.61 17.59
N PHE A 22 2.60 -6.83 17.18
CA PHE A 22 2.30 -5.53 17.78
C PHE A 22 0.99 -5.60 18.57
N GLU A 23 1.01 -5.10 19.80
CA GLU A 23 -0.17 -4.98 20.68
C GLU A 23 -0.91 -3.65 20.45
N GLU A 24 -1.02 -3.25 19.19
CA GLU A 24 -1.70 -2.03 18.81
C GLU A 24 -3.05 -2.35 18.15
N PRO A 25 -4.06 -1.53 18.37
CA PRO A 25 -5.35 -1.73 17.74
C PRO A 25 -5.31 -1.44 16.24
N VAL A 26 -6.22 -2.07 15.53
CA VAL A 26 -6.67 -1.63 14.22
C VAL A 26 -7.60 -0.44 14.44
N VAL A 27 -7.39 0.63 13.71
CA VAL A 27 -8.28 1.80 13.70
C VAL A 27 -8.87 2.00 12.32
N THR A 28 -10.03 2.63 12.26
CA THR A 28 -10.57 3.19 11.02
C THR A 28 -10.32 4.70 10.99
N ALA A 29 -9.98 5.19 9.82
CA ALA A 29 -9.77 6.60 9.52
C ALA A 29 -10.65 7.01 8.33
N GLU A 30 -11.25 8.20 8.39
CA GLU A 30 -11.98 8.79 7.27
C GLU A 30 -11.07 9.77 6.54
N VAL A 31 -10.95 9.58 5.23
CA VAL A 31 -10.12 10.39 4.35
C VAL A 31 -10.90 10.75 3.08
N THR A 32 -10.59 11.89 2.47
CA THR A 32 -11.11 12.20 1.13
C THR A 32 -10.38 11.38 0.06
N GLY A 33 -10.93 11.31 -1.14
CA GLY A 33 -10.25 10.63 -2.25
C GLY A 33 -8.92 11.29 -2.60
N GLU A 34 -8.81 12.63 -2.50
CA GLU A 34 -7.53 13.33 -2.63
C GLU A 34 -6.51 12.83 -1.60
N GLN A 35 -6.91 12.72 -0.33
CA GLN A 35 -6.06 12.18 0.75
C GLN A 35 -5.73 10.70 0.53
N LEU A 36 -6.69 9.89 0.07
CA LEU A 36 -6.45 8.48 -0.27
C LEU A 36 -5.40 8.35 -1.37
N ARG A 37 -5.43 9.22 -2.37
CA ARG A 37 -4.42 9.28 -3.43
C ARG A 37 -3.05 9.70 -2.90
N ALA A 38 -3.01 10.64 -1.94
CA ALA A 38 -1.78 11.03 -1.26
C ALA A 38 -1.19 9.86 -0.46
N LEU A 39 -2.02 9.13 0.31
CA LEU A 39 -1.61 7.94 1.04
C LEU A 39 -1.01 6.86 0.14
N VAL A 40 -1.58 6.64 -1.05
CA VAL A 40 -1.02 5.70 -2.03
C VAL A 40 0.36 6.16 -2.53
N ARG A 41 0.58 7.46 -2.72
CA ARG A 41 1.91 7.99 -3.08
C ARG A 41 2.91 7.80 -1.94
N GLU A 42 2.49 8.03 -0.71
CA GLU A 42 3.30 7.88 0.50
C GLU A 42 3.75 6.42 0.75
N MET A 43 3.15 5.42 0.10
CA MET A 43 3.62 4.02 0.12
C MET A 43 4.99 3.83 -0.54
N SER A 44 5.45 4.80 -1.33
CA SER A 44 6.80 4.82 -1.90
C SER A 44 7.74 5.60 -1.00
N ALA A 45 8.82 4.97 -0.56
CA ALA A 45 9.84 5.62 0.27
C ALA A 45 10.57 6.77 -0.44
N SER A 46 10.48 6.85 -1.78
CA SER A 46 11.00 8.00 -2.54
C SER A 46 10.16 9.27 -2.33
N VAL A 47 8.90 9.13 -1.97
CA VAL A 47 7.98 10.26 -1.75
C VAL A 47 8.05 10.78 -0.31
N VAL A 48 8.37 9.90 0.63
CA VAL A 48 8.47 10.22 2.06
C VAL A 48 9.90 9.94 2.54
N ASP A 49 10.38 10.67 3.57
CA ASP A 49 11.70 10.44 4.17
C ASP A 49 11.67 9.23 5.12
N PHE A 50 11.46 8.04 4.54
CA PHE A 50 11.31 6.80 5.30
C PHE A 50 11.94 5.60 4.60
N GLY A 51 13.13 5.20 5.05
CA GLY A 51 13.82 4.01 4.57
C GLY A 51 14.62 4.20 3.27
N ASP A 52 14.80 3.11 2.52
CA ASP A 52 15.50 3.13 1.24
C ASP A 52 14.59 3.71 0.15
N PRO A 53 15.05 4.67 -0.68
CA PRO A 53 14.23 5.28 -1.72
C PRO A 53 13.57 4.30 -2.71
N ASP A 54 14.18 3.13 -2.95
CA ASP A 54 13.60 2.10 -3.83
C ASP A 54 12.54 1.23 -3.13
N TRP A 55 12.33 1.44 -1.83
CA TRP A 55 11.41 0.64 -1.05
C TRP A 55 9.95 1.08 -1.23
N TRP A 56 9.11 0.09 -1.44
CA TRP A 56 7.66 0.22 -1.37
C TRP A 56 7.16 -0.44 -0.10
N HIS A 57 6.70 0.35 0.87
CA HIS A 57 6.39 -0.14 2.22
C HIS A 57 4.89 -0.35 2.47
N GLY A 58 4.01 0.14 1.61
CA GLY A 58 2.57 0.00 1.75
C GLY A 58 2.00 -1.26 1.09
N HIS A 59 1.04 -1.89 1.73
CA HIS A 59 0.23 -2.97 1.18
C HIS A 59 -1.25 -2.66 1.37
N VAL A 60 -2.08 -3.07 0.41
CA VAL A 60 -3.50 -2.70 0.40
C VAL A 60 -4.42 -3.89 0.21
N SER A 61 -5.64 -3.75 0.73
CA SER A 61 -6.80 -4.57 0.40
C SER A 61 -8.00 -3.63 0.14
N GLY A 62 -8.98 -4.08 -0.64
CA GLY A 62 -10.16 -3.28 -0.97
C GLY A 62 -9.95 -2.21 -2.05
N LEU A 63 -8.72 -2.04 -2.56
CA LEU A 63 -8.45 -1.09 -3.65
C LEU A 63 -7.50 -1.66 -4.71
N ARG A 64 -7.53 -1.08 -5.91
CA ARG A 64 -6.57 -1.33 -7.00
C ARG A 64 -5.85 -0.05 -7.36
N LEU A 65 -4.54 -0.16 -7.61
CA LEU A 65 -3.72 0.98 -7.98
C LEU A 65 -2.69 0.66 -9.07
N VAL A 66 -2.35 1.68 -9.85
CA VAL A 66 -1.19 1.71 -10.73
C VAL A 66 -0.35 2.94 -10.37
N PHE A 67 0.88 2.71 -9.94
CA PHE A 67 1.84 3.75 -9.57
C PHE A 67 2.95 3.83 -10.61
N GLU A 68 3.20 5.03 -11.10
CA GLU A 68 4.30 5.35 -12.01
C GLU A 68 5.52 5.79 -11.21
N GLU A 69 6.58 4.98 -11.20
CA GLU A 69 7.79 5.24 -10.41
C GLU A 69 8.58 6.45 -10.90
N SER A 70 8.65 6.65 -12.22
CA SER A 70 9.47 7.73 -12.81
C SER A 70 8.93 9.13 -12.54
N THR A 71 7.64 9.25 -12.31
CA THR A 71 6.95 10.53 -12.04
C THR A 71 6.33 10.60 -10.66
N GLU A 72 6.46 9.52 -9.86
CA GLU A 72 5.87 9.37 -8.52
C GLU A 72 4.37 9.69 -8.50
N THR A 73 3.65 9.23 -9.52
CA THR A 73 2.23 9.52 -9.70
C THR A 73 1.36 8.29 -9.64
N VAL A 74 0.17 8.44 -9.06
CA VAL A 74 -0.89 7.45 -9.08
C VAL A 74 -1.66 7.59 -10.39
N ARG A 75 -1.41 6.70 -11.36
CA ARG A 75 -2.10 6.70 -12.66
C ARG A 75 -3.52 6.19 -12.59
N GLU A 76 -3.74 5.21 -11.72
CA GLU A 76 -5.05 4.60 -11.52
C GLU A 76 -5.24 4.31 -10.04
N LEU A 77 -6.41 4.64 -9.51
CA LEU A 77 -6.84 4.29 -8.18
C LEU A 77 -8.33 4.00 -8.20
N ARG A 78 -8.70 2.78 -7.76
CA ARG A 78 -10.09 2.32 -7.71
C ARG A 78 -10.40 1.68 -6.36
N VAL A 79 -11.61 1.93 -5.88
CA VAL A 79 -12.23 1.26 -4.74
C VAL A 79 -13.49 0.58 -5.25
N ASP A 80 -13.68 -0.70 -4.93
CA ASP A 80 -14.81 -1.52 -5.41
C ASP A 80 -15.02 -1.51 -6.93
N GLY A 81 -13.92 -1.34 -7.69
CA GLY A 81 -13.93 -1.29 -9.14
C GLY A 81 -14.20 0.09 -9.74
N GLU A 82 -14.66 1.06 -8.96
CA GLU A 82 -14.94 2.43 -9.40
C GLU A 82 -13.72 3.34 -9.19
N PRO A 83 -13.45 4.29 -10.10
CA PRO A 83 -12.41 5.30 -9.91
C PRO A 83 -12.65 6.10 -8.63
N VAL A 84 -11.57 6.39 -7.90
CA VAL A 84 -11.64 7.25 -6.72
C VAL A 84 -11.99 8.67 -7.13
N ASP A 85 -13.05 9.21 -6.51
CA ASP A 85 -13.47 10.61 -6.61
C ASP A 85 -12.80 11.41 -5.48
N ASP A 86 -12.09 12.47 -5.83
CA ASP A 86 -11.26 13.22 -4.89
C ASP A 86 -12.08 13.91 -3.79
N ASP A 87 -13.34 14.23 -4.03
CA ASP A 87 -14.24 14.88 -3.08
C ASP A 87 -15.05 13.88 -2.23
N GLN A 88 -15.06 12.61 -2.58
CA GLN A 88 -15.76 11.56 -1.82
C GLN A 88 -14.96 11.14 -0.59
N TRP A 89 -15.68 10.76 0.49
CA TRP A 89 -15.09 10.19 1.69
C TRP A 89 -14.94 8.66 1.60
N TYR A 90 -13.81 8.18 2.10
CA TYR A 90 -13.45 6.76 2.15
C TYR A 90 -13.00 6.39 3.55
N THR A 91 -13.39 5.19 4.00
CA THR A 91 -12.92 4.64 5.27
C THR A 91 -11.74 3.72 5.01
N VAL A 92 -10.63 3.98 5.69
CA VAL A 92 -9.40 3.18 5.64
C VAL A 92 -9.18 2.52 6.99
N ALA A 93 -8.98 1.20 7.02
CA ALA A 93 -8.51 0.51 8.22
C ALA A 93 -6.99 0.42 8.21
N THR A 94 -6.36 0.70 9.34
CA THR A 94 -4.90 0.72 9.48
C THR A 94 -4.46 0.46 10.92
N ALA A 95 -3.15 0.34 11.16
CA ALA A 95 -2.58 0.30 12.50
C ALA A 95 -2.65 1.69 13.16
N GLU A 96 -2.97 1.75 14.45
CA GLU A 96 -3.11 2.99 15.19
C GLU A 96 -1.87 3.89 15.09
N TYR A 97 -0.67 3.33 15.21
CA TYR A 97 0.57 4.11 15.20
C TYR A 97 0.72 4.99 13.95
N LEU A 98 0.13 4.59 12.82
CA LEU A 98 0.18 5.38 11.58
C LEU A 98 -0.58 6.72 11.68
N LEU A 99 -1.49 6.87 12.66
CA LEU A 99 -2.11 8.16 12.94
C LEU A 99 -1.18 9.13 13.70
N HIS A 100 -0.07 8.61 14.21
CA HIS A 100 0.93 9.35 14.99
C HIS A 100 2.32 9.41 14.32
N SER A 101 2.48 8.74 13.17
CA SER A 101 3.74 8.71 12.43
C SER A 101 3.77 9.80 11.36
N ASP A 102 4.69 10.75 11.53
CA ASP A 102 4.90 11.83 10.56
C ASP A 102 5.81 11.40 9.38
N HIS A 103 6.33 10.16 9.39
CA HIS A 103 7.35 9.71 8.45
C HIS A 103 6.81 8.78 7.39
N GLU A 104 6.01 7.75 7.77
CA GLU A 104 5.51 6.76 6.81
C GLU A 104 4.32 7.27 6.01
N PHE A 105 3.36 7.91 6.70
CA PHE A 105 2.11 8.41 6.10
C PHE A 105 1.75 9.79 6.67
N PRO A 106 2.49 10.85 6.31
CA PRO A 106 2.26 12.21 6.83
C PRO A 106 0.86 12.78 6.56
N THR A 107 0.14 12.22 5.58
CA THR A 107 -1.26 12.59 5.33
C THR A 107 -2.19 12.13 6.45
N LEU A 108 -1.90 10.97 7.10
CA LEU A 108 -2.69 10.47 8.22
C LEU A 108 -2.36 11.22 9.53
N SER A 109 -3.36 11.37 10.37
CA SER A 109 -3.20 11.89 11.72
C SER A 109 -4.42 11.56 12.57
N GLU A 110 -4.34 11.78 13.87
CA GLU A 110 -5.40 11.50 14.85
C GLU A 110 -6.75 12.16 14.49
N ARG A 111 -6.74 13.28 13.79
CA ARG A 111 -7.98 13.95 13.33
C ARG A 111 -8.82 13.10 12.37
N HIS A 112 -8.24 12.09 11.73
CA HIS A 112 -8.93 11.23 10.79
C HIS A 112 -9.57 10.01 11.48
N ARG A 113 -9.25 9.76 12.77
CA ARG A 113 -9.79 8.60 13.50
C ARG A 113 -11.31 8.62 13.49
N ALA A 114 -11.90 7.52 13.02
CA ALA A 114 -13.33 7.29 13.01
C ALA A 114 -13.77 6.18 13.96
N GLY A 115 -12.87 5.21 14.24
CA GLY A 115 -13.17 4.11 15.15
C GLY A 115 -11.92 3.34 15.56
N GLU A 116 -12.08 2.49 16.57
CA GLU A 116 -11.06 1.58 17.09
C GLU A 116 -11.62 0.16 17.16
N HIS A 117 -10.77 -0.81 16.85
CA HIS A 117 -11.12 -2.22 16.77
C HIS A 117 -10.16 -3.06 17.62
N GLY A 118 -10.19 -4.39 17.46
CA GLY A 118 -9.30 -5.31 18.19
C GLY A 118 -7.82 -5.13 17.82
N ILE A 119 -6.97 -5.77 18.62
CA ILE A 119 -5.52 -5.79 18.39
C ILE A 119 -5.22 -6.48 17.05
N GLN A 120 -4.24 -5.98 16.31
CA GLN A 120 -3.96 -6.37 14.92
C GLN A 120 -3.86 -7.90 14.71
N HIS A 121 -3.13 -8.61 15.56
CA HIS A 121 -2.97 -10.08 15.43
C HIS A 121 -4.25 -10.84 15.80
N GLU A 122 -5.11 -10.30 16.68
CA GLU A 122 -6.41 -10.88 17.00
C GLU A 122 -7.37 -10.70 15.81
N VAL A 123 -7.43 -9.50 15.23
CA VAL A 123 -8.21 -9.22 14.02
C VAL A 123 -7.78 -10.13 12.86
N LEU A 124 -6.46 -10.33 12.68
CA LEU A 124 -5.93 -11.25 11.68
C LEU A 124 -6.35 -12.71 11.97
N ALA A 125 -6.25 -13.16 13.22
CA ALA A 125 -6.63 -14.50 13.61
C ALA A 125 -8.14 -14.75 13.43
N ASP A 126 -8.97 -13.77 13.76
CA ASP A 126 -10.43 -13.86 13.58
C ASP A 126 -10.80 -13.90 12.09
N TYR A 127 -10.16 -13.06 11.27
CA TYR A 127 -10.34 -13.11 9.82
C TYR A 127 -10.01 -14.49 9.24
N LEU A 128 -8.87 -15.07 9.61
CA LEU A 128 -8.42 -16.36 9.10
C LEU A 128 -9.22 -17.56 9.61
N ARG A 129 -10.04 -17.40 10.65
CA ARG A 129 -11.00 -18.45 11.08
C ARG A 129 -12.22 -18.54 10.17
N GLU A 130 -12.59 -17.45 9.54
CA GLU A 130 -13.82 -17.34 8.74
C GLU A 130 -13.53 -17.27 7.23
N HIS A 131 -12.29 -16.94 6.84
CA HIS A 131 -11.91 -16.68 5.46
C HIS A 131 -10.59 -17.36 5.11
N ASP A 132 -10.45 -17.75 3.86
CA ASP A 132 -9.15 -18.15 3.31
C ASP A 132 -8.21 -16.96 3.18
N ALA A 133 -6.90 -17.22 3.25
CA ALA A 133 -5.91 -16.19 2.97
C ALA A 133 -6.08 -15.65 1.54
N PRO A 134 -6.10 -14.32 1.35
CA PRO A 134 -6.30 -13.72 0.04
C PRO A 134 -5.17 -14.09 -0.92
N THR A 135 -5.51 -14.39 -2.16
CA THR A 135 -4.54 -14.63 -3.22
C THR A 135 -3.94 -13.32 -3.74
N VAL A 136 -2.71 -13.41 -4.26
CA VAL A 136 -2.09 -12.29 -4.96
C VAL A 136 -2.81 -12.09 -6.31
N ASP A 137 -3.51 -10.98 -6.48
CA ASP A 137 -4.40 -10.69 -7.61
C ASP A 137 -3.94 -9.51 -8.49
N GLY A 138 -2.71 -9.00 -8.24
CA GLY A 138 -2.16 -7.87 -8.99
C GLY A 138 -2.86 -6.53 -8.71
N ARG A 139 -3.51 -6.39 -7.54
CA ARG A 139 -4.19 -5.15 -7.14
C ARG A 139 -3.27 -3.94 -7.04
N MET A 140 -1.99 -4.17 -6.83
CA MET A 140 -0.95 -3.14 -6.82
C MET A 140 0.00 -3.38 -7.99
N ARG A 141 0.15 -2.37 -8.85
CA ARG A 141 1.10 -2.40 -9.97
C ARG A 141 1.99 -1.17 -9.91
N ARG A 142 3.29 -1.41 -9.87
CA ARG A 142 4.31 -0.39 -10.06
C ARG A 142 4.78 -0.49 -11.50
N VAL A 143 4.80 0.63 -12.21
CA VAL A 143 5.26 0.71 -13.60
C VAL A 143 6.42 1.69 -13.69
N ARG A 144 7.46 1.31 -14.42
CA ARG A 144 8.53 2.24 -14.79
C ARG A 144 8.16 2.85 -16.12
N GLY A 145 8.23 4.16 -16.24
CA GLY A 145 8.05 4.84 -17.52
C GLY A 145 8.98 4.23 -18.57
N GLU A 146 8.50 4.05 -19.77
CA GLU A 146 9.38 3.75 -20.88
C GLU A 146 10.41 4.88 -20.97
N SER A 147 11.70 4.56 -20.78
CA SER A 147 12.78 5.46 -21.16
C SER A 147 12.54 5.88 -22.61
N ALA A 148 12.34 7.16 -22.84
CA ALA A 148 12.29 7.72 -24.18
C ALA A 148 13.54 7.23 -24.94
N GLY A 149 13.31 6.49 -26.00
CA GLY A 149 14.25 5.66 -26.70
C GLY A 149 15.61 6.29 -26.95
N ASP A 150 16.61 5.51 -26.79
CA ASP A 150 17.86 5.61 -27.56
C ASP A 150 17.57 5.22 -29.02
N GLU A 151 16.92 6.12 -29.77
CA GLU A 151 16.98 6.14 -31.25
C GLU A 151 18.28 6.80 -31.69
N THR A 152 19.41 6.21 -31.39
CA THR A 152 20.62 6.46 -32.16
C THR A 152 20.48 5.70 -33.45
N GLY A 153 19.85 6.35 -34.43
CA GLY A 153 19.90 5.95 -35.83
C GLY A 153 21.31 5.80 -36.30
N GLY A 154 21.78 4.56 -36.42
CA GLY A 154 22.97 4.21 -37.21
C GLY A 154 22.68 4.46 -38.68
N VAL A 155 23.24 5.54 -39.22
CA VAL A 155 23.30 5.77 -40.63
C VAL A 155 24.24 4.74 -41.24
N PRO A 156 23.83 3.92 -42.21
CA PRO A 156 24.79 3.11 -42.97
C PRO A 156 25.55 4.04 -43.94
N THR A 157 26.82 4.17 -43.73
CA THR A 157 27.73 4.79 -44.70
C THR A 157 28.05 3.75 -45.74
N ASP A 158 27.39 3.83 -46.91
CA ASP A 158 27.88 3.28 -48.14
C ASP A 158 29.05 4.14 -48.62
N ALA A 159 30.20 3.51 -48.84
CA ALA A 159 31.23 4.05 -49.69
C ALA A 159 32.05 2.88 -50.27
N GLU A 160 31.93 2.71 -51.54
CA GLU A 160 32.86 2.31 -52.61
C GLU A 160 34.05 1.38 -52.26
#